data_ef1dec5a6c947da08ec1f8e4162f463a
#
_entry.id   ef1dec5a6c947da08ec1f8e4162f463a
#
_cell.length_a   1.000
_cell.length_b   1.000
_cell.length_c   1.000
_cell.angle_alpha   90.00
_cell.angle_beta   90.00
_cell.angle_gamma   90.00
#
_symmetry.space_group_name_H-M   'P 1'
#
loop_
_entity.id
_entity.type
_entity.pdbx_description
1 polymer ?
#
loop_
_entity_poly.entity_id
_entity_poly.type
_entity_poly.pdbx_seq_one_letter_code
_entity_poly.pdbx_strand_id
1 'polypeptide(L)'
;RLLADNTSMAIMFYNSPQFGIVLSPQALKRVCQIPNVVGVKEASFNQQLSIEAHLTLGKESIISTPDEWIFWKAKELGFQQQVMFANTSDWRFDTPECNYYVQFIDRATKGDLDEQFYETHLRRIKELSDTWWTRTVTKYNGALPVSVVKYWSELMGMAGGEVRPPLANLAPEEKAALARELEPLKPQPPVAAAPVNNRVSWLTGNNSFFSGMLLMVSVQNVEEALEAERGGADVVDVKNLQEALVGSGH
;
A
#
# COMPACT_ATOMS: atom_id res chain seq x y z
N ARG A 1 -3.16 -1.56 -23.66
CA ARG A 1 -3.91 -0.81 -24.66
C ARG A 1 -5.27 -1.47 -24.96
N LEU A 2 -5.29 -2.79 -25.20
CA LEU A 2 -6.56 -3.51 -25.48
C LEU A 2 -7.64 -3.22 -24.42
N LEU A 3 -7.28 -3.27 -23.13
CA LEU A 3 -8.21 -2.95 -22.04
C LEU A 3 -8.66 -1.49 -22.14
N ALA A 4 -7.71 -0.56 -22.27
CA ALA A 4 -7.99 0.87 -22.33
C ALA A 4 -8.91 1.27 -23.50
N ASP A 5 -8.80 0.57 -24.63
CA ASP A 5 -9.65 0.82 -25.81
C ASP A 5 -11.09 0.26 -25.63
N ASN A 6 -11.35 -0.54 -24.58
CA ASN A 6 -12.63 -1.20 -24.33
C ASN A 6 -13.35 -0.78 -23.02
N THR A 7 -12.81 0.16 -22.28
CA THR A 7 -13.46 0.73 -21.08
C THR A 7 -13.24 2.22 -21.00
N SER A 8 -14.19 2.95 -20.40
CA SER A 8 -14.06 4.37 -20.09
C SER A 8 -13.43 4.61 -18.71
N MET A 9 -13.19 3.57 -17.94
CA MET A 9 -12.69 3.66 -16.56
C MET A 9 -11.25 4.19 -16.51
N ALA A 10 -10.92 4.87 -15.43
CA ALA A 10 -9.54 5.21 -15.10
C ALA A 10 -8.75 3.93 -14.75
N ILE A 11 -7.59 3.76 -15.37
CA ILE A 11 -6.74 2.58 -15.20
C ILE A 11 -5.47 2.96 -14.45
N MET A 12 -5.15 2.22 -13.39
CA MET A 12 -3.83 2.22 -12.75
C MET A 12 -3.02 1.02 -13.24
N PHE A 13 -1.84 1.27 -13.80
CA PHE A 13 -0.95 0.19 -14.23
C PHE A 13 -0.15 -0.34 -13.03
N TYR A 14 -0.13 -1.66 -12.82
CA TYR A 14 0.60 -2.29 -11.73
C TYR A 14 1.98 -2.77 -12.18
N ASN A 15 3.04 -2.10 -11.72
CA ASN A 15 4.44 -2.40 -12.03
C ASN A 15 5.05 -3.23 -10.90
N SER A 16 5.07 -4.55 -11.06
CA SER A 16 5.57 -5.46 -10.01
C SER A 16 6.16 -6.73 -10.61
N PRO A 17 7.27 -7.25 -10.06
CA PRO A 17 7.84 -8.52 -10.50
C PRO A 17 6.94 -9.72 -10.19
N GLN A 18 5.95 -9.56 -9.31
CA GLN A 18 4.99 -10.61 -8.97
C GLN A 18 3.96 -10.87 -10.08
N PHE A 19 3.79 -9.93 -11.01
CA PHE A 19 2.73 -9.97 -12.03
C PHE A 19 3.27 -9.76 -13.45
N GLY A 20 4.53 -10.07 -13.68
CA GLY A 20 5.15 -9.96 -14.98
C GLY A 20 6.46 -9.20 -14.97
N ILE A 21 6.72 -8.44 -16.02
CA ILE A 21 7.97 -7.71 -16.22
C ILE A 21 7.87 -6.34 -15.55
N VAL A 22 8.90 -5.99 -14.76
CA VAL A 22 9.06 -4.62 -14.26
C VAL A 22 9.49 -3.70 -15.40
N LEU A 23 8.68 -2.69 -15.68
CA LEU A 23 8.95 -1.70 -16.70
C LEU A 23 9.84 -0.58 -16.17
N SER A 24 10.70 -0.05 -17.05
CA SER A 24 11.48 1.15 -16.73
C SER A 24 10.59 2.41 -16.64
N PRO A 25 11.03 3.48 -15.96
CA PRO A 25 10.28 4.75 -15.90
C PRO A 25 9.89 5.29 -17.26
N GLN A 26 10.76 5.17 -18.28
CA GLN A 26 10.48 5.62 -19.65
C GLN A 26 9.40 4.76 -20.33
N ALA A 27 9.38 3.46 -20.05
CA ALA A 27 8.33 2.57 -20.55
C ALA A 27 6.99 2.86 -19.83
N LEU A 28 7.01 3.08 -18.52
CA LEU A 28 5.83 3.51 -17.75
C LEU A 28 5.26 4.84 -18.28
N LYS A 29 6.13 5.80 -18.63
CA LYS A 29 5.69 7.06 -19.26
C LYS A 29 4.90 6.83 -20.55
N ARG A 30 5.35 5.90 -21.41
CA ARG A 30 4.60 5.53 -22.62
C ARG A 30 3.26 4.86 -22.32
N VAL A 31 3.19 4.06 -21.24
CA VAL A 31 1.91 3.45 -20.80
C VAL A 31 0.94 4.53 -20.33
N CYS A 32 1.39 5.50 -19.55
CA CYS A 32 0.58 6.62 -19.06
C CYS A 32 0.17 7.62 -20.16
N GLN A 33 0.70 7.51 -21.38
CA GLN A 33 0.22 8.26 -22.54
C GLN A 33 -1.08 7.68 -23.15
N ILE A 34 -1.52 6.52 -22.72
CA ILE A 34 -2.82 5.96 -23.12
C ILE A 34 -3.91 6.76 -22.39
N PRO A 35 -4.95 7.27 -23.07
CA PRO A 35 -5.83 8.32 -22.54
C PRO A 35 -6.50 8.07 -21.19
N ASN A 36 -6.86 6.83 -20.89
CA ASN A 36 -7.50 6.48 -19.62
C ASN A 36 -6.57 5.75 -18.62
N VAL A 37 -5.25 5.69 -18.90
CA VAL A 37 -4.25 5.27 -17.92
C VAL A 37 -3.80 6.48 -17.11
N VAL A 38 -4.30 6.58 -15.90
CA VAL A 38 -4.12 7.76 -15.03
C VAL A 38 -2.86 7.68 -14.15
N GLY A 39 -2.25 6.51 -14.03
CA GLY A 39 -1.07 6.36 -13.19
C GLY A 39 -0.53 4.94 -13.07
N VAL A 40 0.40 4.79 -12.14
CA VAL A 40 1.14 3.56 -11.87
C VAL A 40 1.12 3.24 -10.38
N LYS A 41 0.73 2.00 -10.07
CA LYS A 41 1.03 1.37 -8.78
C LYS A 41 2.42 0.77 -8.88
N GLU A 42 3.42 1.53 -8.41
CA GLU A 42 4.83 1.17 -8.49
C GLU A 42 5.21 0.29 -7.30
N ALA A 43 5.36 -0.99 -7.56
CA ALA A 43 5.71 -2.01 -6.58
C ALA A 43 6.82 -2.94 -7.10
N SER A 44 7.82 -2.35 -7.75
CA SER A 44 8.99 -3.09 -8.24
C SER A 44 9.87 -3.62 -7.12
N PHE A 45 9.70 -3.13 -5.88
CA PHE A 45 10.61 -3.33 -4.74
C PHE A 45 12.04 -2.84 -5.00
N ASN A 46 12.19 -1.95 -5.99
CA ASN A 46 13.44 -1.27 -6.31
C ASN A 46 13.27 0.23 -6.01
N GLN A 47 13.84 0.69 -4.89
CA GLN A 47 13.68 2.06 -4.41
C GLN A 47 14.15 3.11 -5.44
N GLN A 48 15.28 2.85 -6.10
CA GLN A 48 15.81 3.75 -7.12
C GLN A 48 14.84 3.90 -8.31
N LEU A 49 14.28 2.77 -8.79
CA LEU A 49 13.28 2.79 -9.87
C LEU A 49 12.02 3.54 -9.46
N SER A 50 11.56 3.34 -8.22
CA SER A 50 10.39 4.07 -7.69
C SER A 50 10.65 5.58 -7.64
N ILE A 51 11.82 6.02 -7.19
CA ILE A 51 12.22 7.44 -7.19
C ILE A 51 12.25 7.99 -8.61
N GLU A 52 12.90 7.29 -9.54
CA GLU A 52 12.98 7.69 -10.95
C GLU A 52 11.59 7.75 -11.61
N ALA A 53 10.68 6.84 -11.27
CA ALA A 53 9.29 6.90 -11.73
C ALA A 53 8.60 8.19 -11.26
N HIS A 54 8.71 8.55 -9.98
CA HIS A 54 8.17 9.82 -9.47
C HIS A 54 8.74 11.04 -10.19
N LEU A 55 10.05 11.09 -10.39
CA LEU A 55 10.72 12.21 -11.08
C LEU A 55 10.33 12.29 -12.57
N THR A 56 10.08 11.14 -13.21
CA THR A 56 9.81 11.07 -14.66
C THR A 56 8.35 11.32 -15.02
N LEU A 57 7.41 10.84 -14.19
CA LEU A 57 5.97 10.84 -14.51
C LEU A 57 5.11 11.56 -13.47
N GLY A 58 5.59 11.75 -12.24
CA GLY A 58 4.75 12.18 -11.12
C GLY A 58 4.12 13.57 -11.26
N LYS A 59 4.56 14.38 -12.25
CA LYS A 59 3.93 15.67 -12.58
C LYS A 59 2.70 15.52 -13.48
N GLU A 60 2.61 14.43 -14.23
CA GLU A 60 1.59 14.21 -15.28
C GLU A 60 0.68 13.02 -14.93
N SER A 61 1.14 12.13 -14.07
CA SER A 61 0.46 10.87 -13.73
C SER A 61 0.54 10.59 -12.23
N ILE A 62 -0.43 9.85 -11.71
CA ILE A 62 -0.42 9.39 -10.32
C ILE A 62 0.62 8.29 -10.16
N ILE A 63 1.57 8.46 -9.25
CA ILE A 63 2.51 7.42 -8.87
C ILE A 63 2.24 7.02 -7.42
N SER A 64 1.96 5.74 -7.22
CA SER A 64 1.71 5.16 -5.91
C SER A 64 2.80 4.16 -5.57
N THR A 65 3.41 4.27 -4.39
CA THR A 65 4.42 3.32 -3.90
C THR A 65 4.14 2.90 -2.46
N PRO A 66 4.50 1.69 -2.04
CA PRO A 66 4.36 1.24 -0.65
C PRO A 66 5.55 1.61 0.25
N ASP A 67 6.53 2.33 -0.24
CA ASP A 67 7.77 2.64 0.47
C ASP A 67 7.62 3.89 1.32
N GLU A 68 7.52 3.71 2.66
CA GLU A 68 7.40 4.79 3.63
C GLU A 68 8.60 5.74 3.61
N TRP A 69 9.80 5.25 3.30
CA TRP A 69 11.00 6.08 3.19
C TRP A 69 10.88 7.08 2.03
N ILE A 70 10.34 6.65 0.90
CA ILE A 70 10.09 7.54 -0.25
C ILE A 70 9.09 8.65 0.14
N PHE A 71 8.03 8.30 0.89
CA PHE A 71 7.11 9.29 1.43
C PHE A 71 7.82 10.32 2.30
N TRP A 72 8.59 9.83 3.25
CA TRP A 72 9.32 10.66 4.18
C TRP A 72 10.31 11.60 3.49
N LYS A 73 11.02 11.09 2.47
CA LYS A 73 12.08 11.83 1.76
C LYS A 73 11.61 12.54 0.49
N ALA A 74 10.36 12.45 0.10
CA ALA A 74 9.84 12.95 -1.18
C ALA A 74 10.23 14.41 -1.47
N LYS A 75 10.10 15.29 -0.46
CA LYS A 75 10.46 16.71 -0.59
C LYS A 75 11.96 16.90 -0.86
N GLU A 76 12.83 16.17 -0.18
CA GLU A 76 14.28 16.21 -0.38
C GLU A 76 14.67 15.62 -1.74
N LEU A 77 13.94 14.60 -2.19
CA LEU A 77 14.13 13.97 -3.49
C LEU A 77 13.60 14.80 -4.66
N GLY A 78 12.88 15.89 -4.39
CA GLY A 78 12.43 16.84 -5.40
C GLY A 78 11.06 16.53 -6.03
N PHE A 79 10.23 15.73 -5.37
CA PHE A 79 8.84 15.51 -5.77
C PHE A 79 7.90 15.52 -4.56
N GLN A 80 6.59 15.61 -4.82
CA GLN A 80 5.57 15.42 -3.82
C GLN A 80 4.88 14.07 -4.05
N GLN A 81 4.89 13.21 -3.04
CA GLN A 81 4.16 11.95 -3.10
C GLN A 81 2.65 12.24 -3.09
N GLN A 82 1.93 11.71 -4.04
CA GLN A 82 0.49 11.93 -4.18
C GLN A 82 -0.34 10.87 -3.45
N VAL A 83 0.07 9.61 -3.58
CA VAL A 83 -0.65 8.46 -3.04
C VAL A 83 0.35 7.42 -2.56
N MET A 84 0.05 6.82 -1.42
CA MET A 84 0.70 5.61 -0.97
C MET A 84 -0.34 4.49 -0.98
N PHE A 85 -0.06 3.37 -1.64
CA PHE A 85 -0.94 2.24 -1.50
C PHE A 85 -0.53 1.40 -0.29
N ALA A 86 -1.47 1.18 0.61
CA ALA A 86 -1.29 0.28 1.72
C ALA A 86 -1.27 -1.15 1.20
N ASN A 87 -0.10 -1.67 0.92
CA ASN A 87 0.06 -3.08 0.61
C ASN A 87 0.00 -3.93 1.88
N THR A 88 0.69 -3.44 2.91
CA THR A 88 0.88 -4.17 4.17
C THR A 88 1.14 -3.22 5.33
N SER A 89 0.86 -1.93 5.17
CA SER A 89 1.41 -0.91 6.05
C SER A 89 0.44 -0.45 7.15
N ASP A 90 -0.80 -0.25 6.82
CA ASP A 90 -1.86 0.22 7.70
C ASP A 90 -2.10 -0.69 8.91
N TRP A 91 -2.08 -2.00 8.74
CA TRP A 91 -2.25 -2.97 9.82
C TRP A 91 -1.14 -2.95 10.88
N ARG A 92 0.02 -2.35 10.57
CA ARG A 92 1.19 -2.34 11.45
C ARG A 92 1.13 -1.23 12.49
N PHE A 93 0.61 -0.07 12.16
CA PHE A 93 0.90 1.17 12.85
C PHE A 93 -0.26 1.70 13.68
N ASP A 94 -1.48 1.54 13.22
CA ASP A 94 -2.64 2.21 13.79
C ASP A 94 -3.48 1.25 14.66
N THR A 95 -4.10 1.84 15.66
CA THR A 95 -5.13 1.20 16.48
C THR A 95 -6.43 2.00 16.32
N PRO A 96 -7.59 1.48 16.80
CA PRO A 96 -8.83 2.25 16.79
C PRO A 96 -8.73 3.62 17.49
N GLU A 97 -7.83 3.74 18.47
CA GLU A 97 -7.66 4.94 19.28
C GLU A 97 -6.52 5.85 18.78
N CYS A 98 -5.66 5.36 17.88
CA CYS A 98 -4.45 6.07 17.48
C CYS A 98 -4.11 5.84 16.01
N ASN A 99 -4.04 6.90 15.23
CA ASN A 99 -3.88 6.87 13.78
C ASN A 99 -2.61 7.59 13.28
N TYR A 100 -1.47 7.31 13.88
CA TYR A 100 -0.20 7.95 13.50
C TYR A 100 0.21 7.68 12.06
N TYR A 101 -0.12 6.50 11.52
CA TYR A 101 0.19 6.20 10.13
C TYR A 101 -0.66 7.02 9.15
N VAL A 102 -1.95 7.20 9.43
CA VAL A 102 -2.82 8.10 8.65
C VAL A 102 -2.30 9.53 8.71
N GLN A 103 -1.87 10.00 9.89
CA GLN A 103 -1.27 11.33 10.04
C GLN A 103 0.05 11.46 9.25
N PHE A 104 0.88 10.42 9.25
CA PHE A 104 2.10 10.38 8.45
C PHE A 104 1.79 10.56 6.95
N ILE A 105 0.84 9.80 6.42
CA ILE A 105 0.42 9.90 5.01
C ILE A 105 -0.13 11.31 4.70
N ASP A 106 -1.02 11.83 5.53
CA ASP A 106 -1.63 13.15 5.34
C ASP A 106 -0.57 14.27 5.33
N ARG A 107 0.38 14.24 6.26
CA ARG A 107 1.50 15.18 6.29
C ARG A 107 2.42 15.06 5.08
N ALA A 108 2.78 13.83 4.70
CA ALA A 108 3.64 13.58 3.55
C ALA A 108 3.01 14.08 2.24
N THR A 109 1.72 13.84 2.03
CA THR A 109 1.00 14.32 0.84
C THR A 109 0.89 15.85 0.77
N LYS A 110 0.87 16.51 1.93
CA LYS A 110 0.90 17.98 2.03
C LYS A 110 2.30 18.57 1.96
N GLY A 111 3.33 17.74 2.01
CA GLY A 111 4.73 18.17 2.05
C GLY A 111 5.15 18.85 3.36
N ASP A 112 4.44 18.58 4.47
CA ASP A 112 4.68 19.13 5.80
C ASP A 112 5.17 18.09 6.83
N LEU A 113 5.55 16.90 6.35
CA LEU A 113 6.10 15.85 7.19
C LEU A 113 7.49 16.23 7.71
N ASP A 114 7.66 16.17 9.03
CA ASP A 114 8.96 16.28 9.69
C ASP A 114 9.56 14.90 10.01
N GLU A 115 10.91 14.84 10.02
CA GLU A 115 11.65 13.59 10.31
C GLU A 115 11.30 13.01 11.67
N GLN A 116 11.13 13.87 12.67
CA GLN A 116 10.92 13.45 14.04
C GLN A 116 9.59 12.71 14.21
N PHE A 117 8.59 13.02 13.38
CA PHE A 117 7.31 12.33 13.42
C PHE A 117 7.45 10.84 13.08
N TYR A 118 8.17 10.54 11.99
CA TYR A 118 8.43 9.14 11.59
C TYR A 118 9.28 8.41 12.64
N GLU A 119 10.36 9.05 13.09
CA GLU A 119 11.26 8.48 14.09
C GLU A 119 10.53 8.16 15.41
N THR A 120 9.65 9.06 15.83
CA THR A 120 8.95 8.95 17.11
C THR A 120 7.84 7.90 17.07
N HIS A 121 7.07 7.85 15.98
CA HIS A 121 5.81 7.11 15.96
C HIS A 121 5.84 5.84 15.13
N LEU A 122 6.70 5.72 14.12
CA LEU A 122 6.62 4.64 13.14
C LEU A 122 7.85 3.75 13.08
N ARG A 123 9.05 4.30 13.19
CA ARG A 123 10.30 3.56 12.93
C ARG A 123 10.38 2.23 13.68
N ARG A 124 10.23 2.25 14.99
CA ARG A 124 10.43 1.05 15.82
C ARG A 124 9.44 -0.07 15.52
N ILE A 125 8.19 0.30 15.28
CA ILE A 125 7.14 -0.67 14.95
C ILE A 125 7.36 -1.24 13.54
N LYS A 126 7.84 -0.40 12.60
CA LYS A 126 8.24 -0.84 11.25
C LYS A 126 9.38 -1.86 11.30
N GLU A 127 10.45 -1.55 12.03
CA GLU A 127 11.61 -2.46 12.18
C GLU A 127 11.20 -3.82 12.75
N LEU A 128 10.30 -3.84 13.74
CA LEU A 128 9.75 -5.09 14.27
C LEU A 128 8.93 -5.83 13.22
N SER A 129 8.08 -5.14 12.47
CA SER A 129 7.26 -5.75 11.41
C SER A 129 8.11 -6.35 10.29
N ASP A 130 9.16 -5.66 9.87
CA ASP A 130 10.09 -6.13 8.84
C ASP A 130 10.86 -7.39 9.33
N THR A 131 11.20 -7.42 10.61
CA THR A 131 11.84 -8.60 11.24
C THR A 131 10.91 -9.82 11.20
N TRP A 132 9.66 -9.65 11.61
CA TRP A 132 8.66 -10.74 11.60
C TRP A 132 8.28 -11.15 10.17
N TRP A 133 8.18 -10.17 9.26
CA TRP A 133 7.97 -10.44 7.83
C TRP A 133 9.07 -11.34 7.28
N THR A 134 10.33 -10.91 7.40
CA THR A 134 11.49 -11.64 6.88
C THR A 134 11.61 -13.04 7.49
N ARG A 135 11.47 -13.14 8.82
CA ARG A 135 11.49 -14.42 9.54
C ARG A 135 10.45 -15.41 8.99
N THR A 136 9.24 -14.93 8.77
CA THR A 136 8.12 -15.77 8.34
C THR A 136 8.23 -16.16 6.87
N VAL A 137 8.57 -15.22 6.00
CA VAL A 137 8.82 -15.48 4.57
C VAL A 137 9.95 -16.54 4.42
N THR A 138 11.03 -16.40 5.17
CA THR A 138 12.14 -17.36 5.15
C THR A 138 11.68 -18.74 5.64
N LYS A 139 10.94 -18.81 6.74
CA LYS A 139 10.41 -20.05 7.30
C LYS A 139 9.52 -20.83 6.32
N TYR A 140 8.73 -20.12 5.54
CA TYR A 140 7.76 -20.69 4.59
C TYR A 140 8.19 -20.58 3.12
N ASN A 141 9.50 -20.61 2.85
CA ASN A 141 10.08 -20.67 1.52
C ASN A 141 9.55 -19.62 0.53
N GLY A 142 9.40 -18.37 0.99
CA GLY A 142 8.97 -17.26 0.16
C GLY A 142 7.45 -17.01 0.16
N ALA A 143 6.66 -17.82 0.86
CA ALA A 143 5.22 -17.55 1.00
C ALA A 143 4.98 -16.26 1.79
N LEU A 144 3.98 -15.49 1.35
CA LEU A 144 3.60 -14.27 2.05
C LEU A 144 3.19 -14.56 3.51
N PRO A 145 3.60 -13.72 4.48
CA PRO A 145 3.42 -13.95 5.91
C PRO A 145 2.01 -13.57 6.39
N VAL A 146 0.97 -14.06 5.71
CA VAL A 146 -0.43 -13.70 5.98
C VAL A 146 -0.84 -14.01 7.42
N SER A 147 -0.31 -15.09 8.02
CA SER A 147 -0.57 -15.44 9.42
C SER A 147 -0.02 -14.41 10.41
N VAL A 148 1.16 -13.83 10.12
CA VAL A 148 1.72 -12.72 10.92
C VAL A 148 0.84 -11.48 10.78
N VAL A 149 0.49 -11.09 9.55
CA VAL A 149 -0.35 -9.91 9.28
C VAL A 149 -1.67 -10.00 10.03
N LYS A 150 -2.36 -11.14 9.94
CA LYS A 150 -3.65 -11.34 10.60
C LYS A 150 -3.54 -11.28 12.13
N TYR A 151 -2.56 -11.95 12.71
CA TYR A 151 -2.39 -11.95 14.15
C TYR A 151 -1.91 -10.59 14.69
N TRP A 152 -1.02 -9.91 13.95
CA TRP A 152 -0.63 -8.53 14.26
C TRP A 152 -1.85 -7.61 14.27
N SER A 153 -2.71 -7.72 13.25
CA SER A 153 -3.96 -6.94 13.17
C SER A 153 -4.85 -7.16 14.40
N GLU A 154 -4.98 -8.42 14.88
CA GLU A 154 -5.69 -8.71 16.14
C GLU A 154 -5.07 -7.99 17.34
N LEU A 155 -3.74 -8.02 17.45
CA LEU A 155 -3.03 -7.33 18.54
C LEU A 155 -3.20 -5.81 18.48
N MET A 156 -3.45 -5.25 17.29
CA MET A 156 -3.73 -3.81 17.06
C MET A 156 -5.22 -3.45 17.19
N GLY A 157 -6.07 -4.40 17.57
CA GLY A 157 -7.51 -4.16 17.76
C GLY A 157 -8.37 -4.29 16.50
N MET A 158 -7.81 -4.83 15.42
CA MET A 158 -8.53 -5.10 14.17
C MET A 158 -8.97 -6.57 14.07
N ALA A 159 -9.81 -6.90 13.09
CA ALA A 159 -10.16 -8.28 12.80
C ALA A 159 -9.01 -9.02 12.11
N GLY A 160 -8.78 -10.28 12.50
CA GLY A 160 -7.74 -11.14 11.94
C GLY A 160 -8.25 -12.55 11.67
N GLY A 161 -8.03 -13.46 12.62
CA GLY A 161 -8.41 -14.87 12.55
C GLY A 161 -7.38 -15.77 11.88
N GLU A 162 -7.75 -16.99 11.63
CA GLU A 162 -6.86 -18.00 11.06
C GLU A 162 -6.68 -17.86 9.55
N VAL A 163 -5.57 -18.39 9.04
CA VAL A 163 -5.33 -18.50 7.60
C VAL A 163 -5.97 -19.77 7.05
N ARG A 164 -6.28 -19.76 5.76
CA ARG A 164 -6.78 -20.95 5.05
C ARG A 164 -5.61 -21.78 4.49
N PRO A 165 -5.73 -23.10 4.43
CA PRO A 165 -4.77 -23.94 3.71
C PRO A 165 -4.57 -23.44 2.26
N PRO A 166 -3.37 -23.54 1.69
CA PRO A 166 -2.18 -24.23 2.23
C PRO A 166 -1.33 -23.39 3.21
N LEU A 167 -1.74 -22.17 3.55
CA LEU A 167 -1.00 -21.33 4.51
C LEU A 167 -1.08 -21.93 5.93
N ALA A 168 0.00 -21.77 6.70
CA ALA A 168 0.08 -22.23 8.07
C ALA A 168 -0.15 -21.07 9.06
N ASN A 169 -0.90 -21.36 10.12
CA ASN A 169 -1.04 -20.43 11.24
C ASN A 169 0.28 -20.30 12.02
N LEU A 170 0.44 -19.19 12.73
CA LEU A 170 1.53 -19.05 13.70
C LEU A 170 1.39 -20.09 14.81
N ALA A 171 2.50 -20.69 15.21
CA ALA A 171 2.55 -21.55 16.39
C ALA A 171 2.24 -20.74 17.67
N PRO A 172 1.72 -21.36 18.74
CA PRO A 172 1.41 -20.67 19.98
C PRO A 172 2.60 -19.87 20.54
N GLU A 173 3.81 -20.42 20.43
CA GLU A 173 5.04 -19.78 20.89
C GLU A 173 5.38 -18.54 20.04
N GLU A 174 5.13 -18.58 18.75
CA GLU A 174 5.31 -17.44 17.83
C GLU A 174 4.30 -16.34 18.13
N LYS A 175 3.04 -16.71 18.39
CA LYS A 175 2.00 -15.76 18.81
C LYS A 175 2.40 -15.08 20.13
N ALA A 176 2.84 -15.84 21.12
CA ALA A 176 3.28 -15.29 22.39
C ALA A 176 4.51 -14.38 22.26
N ALA A 177 5.45 -14.74 21.40
CA ALA A 177 6.64 -13.92 21.12
C ALA A 177 6.27 -12.60 20.45
N LEU A 178 5.46 -12.66 19.38
CA LEU A 178 5.01 -11.46 18.67
C LEU A 178 4.23 -10.52 19.60
N ALA A 179 3.30 -11.04 20.39
CA ALA A 179 2.52 -10.23 21.33
C ALA A 179 3.44 -9.52 22.35
N ARG A 180 4.41 -10.24 22.92
CA ARG A 180 5.38 -9.65 23.87
C ARG A 180 6.27 -8.59 23.23
N GLU A 181 6.74 -8.79 22.00
CA GLU A 181 7.63 -7.86 21.29
C GLU A 181 6.88 -6.62 20.82
N LEU A 182 5.60 -6.76 20.42
CA LEU A 182 4.78 -5.65 19.91
C LEU A 182 4.21 -4.77 21.02
N GLU A 183 3.85 -5.35 22.17
CA GLU A 183 3.15 -4.63 23.24
C GLU A 183 3.79 -3.29 23.64
N PRO A 184 5.13 -3.21 23.87
CA PRO A 184 5.77 -1.94 24.22
C PRO A 184 5.87 -0.94 23.08
N LEU A 185 5.55 -1.35 21.84
CA LEU A 185 5.63 -0.52 20.63
C LEU A 185 4.25 -0.04 20.15
N LYS A 186 3.17 -0.59 20.72
CA LYS A 186 1.82 -0.14 20.32
C LYS A 186 1.67 1.36 20.53
N PRO A 187 1.10 2.07 19.53
CA PRO A 187 0.89 3.49 19.65
C PRO A 187 -0.03 3.80 20.84
N GLN A 188 0.37 4.78 21.63
CA GLN A 188 -0.45 5.27 22.74
C GLN A 188 -1.08 6.59 22.31
N PRO A 189 -2.38 6.79 22.51
CA PRO A 189 -3.00 8.08 22.24
C PRO A 189 -2.32 9.15 23.14
N PRO A 190 -2.10 10.37 22.60
CA PRO A 190 -1.54 11.44 23.40
C PRO A 190 -2.45 11.68 24.63
N VAL A 191 -1.83 11.82 25.80
CA VAL A 191 -2.54 12.12 27.05
C VAL A 191 -3.32 13.42 26.84
N ALA A 192 -4.66 13.35 26.85
CA ALA A 192 -5.59 14.44 26.60
C ALA A 192 -5.53 15.10 25.20
N ALA A 193 -5.73 14.31 24.14
CA ALA A 193 -6.13 14.89 22.85
C ALA A 193 -7.66 15.01 22.79
N ALA A 194 -8.14 16.19 22.36
CA ALA A 194 -9.54 16.39 22.02
C ALA A 194 -10.02 15.33 20.99
N PRO A 195 -11.31 14.97 20.94
CA PRO A 195 -11.80 13.94 20.06
C PRO A 195 -11.39 14.24 18.63
N VAL A 196 -10.55 13.35 18.07
CA VAL A 196 -10.14 13.41 16.68
C VAL A 196 -11.38 13.18 15.84
N ASN A 197 -11.77 14.21 15.10
CA ASN A 197 -12.87 14.12 14.17
C ASN A 197 -12.42 13.18 13.04
N ASN A 198 -12.83 11.91 13.09
CA ASN A 198 -12.41 10.81 12.20
C ASN A 198 -12.86 10.97 10.73
N ARG A 199 -13.12 12.19 10.30
CA ARG A 199 -13.26 12.49 8.87
C ARG A 199 -11.87 12.68 8.28
N VAL A 200 -11.47 11.70 7.53
CA VAL A 200 -10.20 11.65 6.79
C VAL A 200 -10.15 12.87 5.86
N SER A 201 -9.41 13.91 6.27
CA SER A 201 -9.42 15.22 5.60
C SER A 201 -8.81 15.24 4.20
N TRP A 202 -8.04 14.20 3.85
CA TRP A 202 -7.48 14.09 2.50
C TRP A 202 -8.54 13.82 1.42
N LEU A 203 -9.75 13.34 1.80
CA LEU A 203 -10.89 13.21 0.88
C LEU A 203 -11.55 14.56 0.55
N THR A 204 -11.24 15.63 1.30
CA THR A 204 -11.85 16.96 1.15
C THR A 204 -10.88 18.04 0.67
N GLY A 205 -9.62 17.71 0.44
CA GLY A 205 -8.64 18.63 -0.15
C GLY A 205 -8.99 18.97 -1.59
N ASN A 206 -8.92 20.26 -1.92
CA ASN A 206 -9.28 20.90 -3.19
C ASN A 206 -8.52 20.43 -4.43
N ASN A 207 -8.28 19.13 -4.58
CA ASN A 207 -7.90 18.54 -5.85
C ASN A 207 -9.19 18.21 -6.61
N SER A 208 -9.52 19.04 -7.56
CA SER A 208 -10.74 19.02 -8.38
C SER A 208 -10.94 17.75 -9.26
N PHE A 209 -10.18 16.71 -9.01
CA PHE A 209 -10.31 15.44 -9.73
C PHE A 209 -11.21 14.42 -9.04
N PHE A 210 -11.32 14.40 -7.69
CA PHE A 210 -12.12 13.40 -7.01
C PHE A 210 -12.84 13.97 -5.77
N SER A 211 -14.14 14.10 -5.85
CA SER A 211 -14.99 14.46 -4.71
C SER A 211 -15.76 13.23 -4.26
N GLY A 212 -15.16 12.39 -3.41
CA GLY A 212 -15.84 11.22 -2.84
C GLY A 212 -14.93 10.01 -2.63
N MET A 213 -15.50 8.95 -2.08
CA MET A 213 -14.84 7.65 -1.97
C MET A 213 -14.83 6.98 -3.34
N LEU A 214 -13.64 6.55 -3.82
CA LEU A 214 -13.50 5.83 -5.07
C LEU A 214 -13.41 4.33 -4.80
N LEU A 215 -14.13 3.54 -5.58
CA LEU A 215 -14.04 2.09 -5.58
C LEU A 215 -13.04 1.64 -6.65
N MET A 216 -11.94 1.03 -6.22
CA MET A 216 -10.98 0.39 -7.11
C MET A 216 -11.15 -1.12 -7.09
N VAL A 217 -11.28 -1.73 -8.27
CA VAL A 217 -11.44 -3.18 -8.44
C VAL A 217 -10.27 -3.76 -9.23
N SER A 218 -9.68 -4.85 -8.72
CA SER A 218 -8.64 -5.58 -9.44
C SER A 218 -9.24 -6.49 -10.50
N VAL A 219 -8.72 -6.42 -11.72
CA VAL A 219 -9.21 -7.16 -12.90
C VAL A 219 -8.05 -7.79 -13.67
N GLN A 220 -8.32 -8.89 -14.40
CA GLN A 220 -7.33 -9.63 -15.18
C GLN A 220 -7.51 -9.43 -16.70
N ASN A 221 -8.72 -9.12 -17.14
CA ASN A 221 -9.08 -9.07 -18.53
C ASN A 221 -10.17 -8.01 -18.79
N VAL A 222 -10.50 -7.83 -20.06
CA VAL A 222 -11.50 -6.84 -20.51
C VAL A 222 -12.90 -7.16 -19.98
N GLU A 223 -13.27 -8.43 -19.92
CA GLU A 223 -14.60 -8.84 -19.47
C GLU A 223 -14.81 -8.49 -17.99
N GLU A 224 -13.84 -8.80 -17.13
CA GLU A 224 -13.86 -8.41 -15.72
C GLU A 224 -13.87 -6.88 -15.52
N ALA A 225 -13.14 -6.13 -16.37
CA ALA A 225 -13.16 -4.68 -16.30
C ALA A 225 -14.54 -4.10 -16.63
N LEU A 226 -15.22 -4.65 -17.64
CA LEU A 226 -16.57 -4.24 -18.00
C LEU A 226 -17.59 -4.61 -16.92
N GLU A 227 -17.42 -5.76 -16.25
CA GLU A 227 -18.25 -6.13 -15.10
C GLU A 227 -18.01 -5.21 -13.90
N ALA A 228 -16.75 -4.85 -13.63
CA ALA A 228 -16.40 -3.90 -12.58
C ALA A 228 -17.03 -2.51 -12.85
N GLU A 229 -16.96 -2.02 -14.09
CA GLU A 229 -17.59 -0.77 -14.53
C GLU A 229 -19.12 -0.81 -14.33
N ARG A 230 -19.80 -1.91 -14.76
CA ARG A 230 -21.24 -2.10 -14.54
C ARG A 230 -21.60 -2.18 -13.05
N GLY A 231 -20.70 -2.72 -12.23
CA GLY A 231 -20.82 -2.78 -10.77
C GLY A 231 -20.59 -1.45 -10.06
N GLY A 232 -20.23 -0.38 -10.78
CA GLY A 232 -20.01 0.96 -10.23
C GLY A 232 -18.61 1.20 -9.70
N ALA A 233 -17.59 0.47 -10.17
CA ALA A 233 -16.21 0.79 -9.87
C ALA A 233 -15.78 2.07 -10.60
N ASP A 234 -14.94 2.87 -9.94
CA ASP A 234 -14.39 4.12 -10.48
C ASP A 234 -13.02 3.91 -11.12
N VAL A 235 -12.26 2.93 -10.63
CA VAL A 235 -10.90 2.64 -11.06
C VAL A 235 -10.73 1.13 -11.20
N VAL A 236 -9.99 0.67 -12.22
CA VAL A 236 -9.55 -0.72 -12.32
C VAL A 236 -8.04 -0.85 -12.14
N ASP A 237 -7.65 -1.82 -11.32
CA ASP A 237 -6.26 -2.23 -11.09
C ASP A 237 -6.00 -3.51 -11.90
N VAL A 238 -5.18 -3.42 -12.93
CA VAL A 238 -4.96 -4.53 -13.88
C VAL A 238 -3.85 -5.44 -13.41
N LYS A 239 -4.17 -6.72 -13.24
CA LYS A 239 -3.24 -7.78 -12.79
C LYS A 239 -3.22 -8.96 -13.74
N ASN A 240 -2.02 -9.48 -14.05
CA ASN A 240 -1.88 -10.76 -14.72
C ASN A 240 -1.75 -11.88 -13.69
N LEU A 241 -2.84 -12.51 -13.32
CA LEU A 241 -2.87 -13.56 -12.30
C LEU A 241 -2.32 -14.92 -12.78
N GLN A 242 -2.10 -15.11 -14.07
CA GLN A 242 -1.47 -16.36 -14.57
C GLN A 242 0.02 -16.42 -14.22
N GLU A 243 0.64 -15.26 -14.00
CA GLU A 243 2.04 -15.12 -13.58
C GLU A 243 2.18 -14.76 -12.10
N ALA A 244 1.08 -14.53 -11.41
CA ALA A 244 1.07 -14.22 -10.00
C ALA A 244 1.37 -15.48 -9.20
N LEU A 245 2.60 -15.62 -8.72
CA LEU A 245 2.99 -16.59 -7.71
C LEU A 245 2.37 -16.25 -6.35
N VAL A 246 1.05 -16.31 -6.28
CA VAL A 246 0.34 -16.29 -5.01
C VAL A 246 0.33 -17.71 -4.48
N GLY A 247 1.43 -18.11 -3.83
CA GLY A 247 1.46 -19.28 -2.96
C GLY A 247 1.18 -20.64 -3.60
N SER A 248 1.38 -20.81 -4.90
CA SER A 248 1.46 -22.15 -5.50
C SER A 248 2.91 -22.59 -5.51
N GLY A 249 3.32 -23.28 -4.45
CA GLY A 249 4.51 -24.10 -4.53
C GLY A 249 4.34 -25.15 -5.62
N HIS A 250 5.26 -25.19 -6.54
CA HIS A 250 5.68 -26.40 -7.22
C HIS A 250 6.88 -26.96 -6.50
#